data_eca2b77eb6e927f661751a17d6b6e8d0
#
_entry.id   eca2b77eb6e927f661751a17d6b6e8d0
#
_cell.length_a   1.000
_cell.length_b   1.000
_cell.length_c   1.000
_cell.angle_alpha   90.00
_cell.angle_beta   90.00
_cell.angle_gamma   90.00
#
_symmetry.space_group_name_H-M   'P 1'
#
loop_
_entity.id
_entity.type
_entity.pdbx_description
1 polymer ?
#
loop_
_entity_poly.entity_id
_entity_poly.type
_entity_poly.pdbx_seq_one_letter_code
_entity_poly.pdbx_strand_id
1 'polypeptide(L)'
;MRNTGVEYSSTERTPVVLPEMAELLPPLTGEQLAALEADLLKNGCYSPIIVNEDTVIIDGHNRQKLCEKHGITYKMMVFSFADMLEAKQWALDTQKGRRNLDKWELGKIALKLKPEIETRAKENMSLGGQAYRPSDVDEEGFANSQNLPSAVNTTKELADAVGIGQQTMSRVIQIDEHAPAAVKEALDNNELSINQGYNITKQVQELPEEEREEAAAMAVELQKAKKEIRQIDEEADRRGKISGLFCKAFERALALTPTEENVRIWVE
;
A
#
# COMPACT_ATOMS: atom_id res chain seq x y z
N MET A 1 20.56 -3.37 -6.38
CA MET A 1 19.99 -4.17 -7.49
C MET A 1 20.78 -3.96 -8.79
N ARG A 2 21.08 -5.01 -9.55
CA ARG A 2 21.81 -4.96 -10.82
C ARG A 2 21.25 -6.01 -11.79
N ASN A 3 20.97 -5.62 -13.03
CA ASN A 3 20.66 -6.57 -14.10
C ASN A 3 21.96 -7.30 -14.48
N THR A 4 21.95 -8.62 -14.44
CA THR A 4 23.13 -9.45 -14.77
C THR A 4 23.33 -9.63 -16.27
N GLY A 5 22.32 -9.35 -17.08
CA GLY A 5 22.29 -9.64 -18.52
C GLY A 5 22.05 -11.12 -18.84
N VAL A 6 21.82 -11.95 -17.83
CA VAL A 6 21.54 -13.39 -18.01
C VAL A 6 20.04 -13.60 -18.19
N GLU A 7 19.67 -14.37 -19.19
CA GLU A 7 18.30 -14.78 -19.48
C GLU A 7 18.22 -16.31 -19.55
N TYR A 8 17.11 -16.86 -19.07
CA TYR A 8 16.76 -18.29 -19.21
C TYR A 8 15.37 -18.42 -19.83
N SER A 9 15.14 -19.49 -20.56
CA SER A 9 13.79 -19.94 -20.95
C SER A 9 13.19 -20.80 -19.84
N SER A 10 11.85 -20.78 -19.73
CA SER A 10 11.10 -21.70 -18.86
C SER A 10 11.30 -23.17 -19.20
N THR A 11 11.81 -23.45 -20.42
CA THR A 11 12.18 -24.82 -20.86
C THR A 11 13.58 -25.24 -20.40
N GLU A 12 14.44 -24.29 -20.03
CA GLU A 12 15.81 -24.53 -19.59
C GLU A 12 15.92 -24.62 -18.07
N ARG A 13 15.17 -23.79 -17.37
CA ARG A 13 15.16 -23.73 -15.90
C ARG A 13 13.76 -23.52 -15.35
N THR A 14 13.48 -24.18 -14.24
CA THR A 14 12.23 -23.97 -13.48
C THR A 14 12.46 -22.91 -12.42
N PRO A 15 11.62 -21.85 -12.35
CA PRO A 15 11.75 -20.85 -11.31
C PRO A 15 11.30 -21.38 -9.94
N VAL A 16 11.86 -20.80 -8.89
CA VAL A 16 11.49 -21.08 -7.50
C VAL A 16 10.48 -20.03 -7.04
N VAL A 17 9.35 -20.49 -6.50
CA VAL A 17 8.32 -19.63 -5.90
C VAL A 17 8.49 -19.65 -4.39
N LEU A 18 8.84 -18.50 -3.80
CA LEU A 18 8.82 -18.33 -2.35
C LEU A 18 7.46 -17.75 -1.93
N PRO A 19 6.75 -18.34 -0.95
CA PRO A 19 5.45 -17.83 -0.50
C PRO A 19 5.52 -16.37 -0.05
N GLU A 20 6.56 -15.99 0.66
CA GLU A 20 6.78 -14.62 1.15
C GLU A 20 6.92 -13.57 0.02
N MET A 21 7.43 -13.96 -1.16
CA MET A 21 7.49 -13.11 -2.34
C MET A 21 6.17 -13.09 -3.09
N ALA A 22 5.51 -14.26 -3.22
CA ALA A 22 4.24 -14.39 -3.92
C ALA A 22 3.10 -13.66 -3.21
N GLU A 23 3.15 -13.60 -1.87
CA GLU A 23 2.15 -12.97 -1.00
C GLU A 23 2.52 -11.54 -0.59
N LEU A 24 3.66 -11.03 -1.03
CA LEU A 24 4.12 -9.68 -0.67
C LEU A 24 3.09 -8.61 -1.04
N LEU A 25 2.53 -8.71 -2.24
CA LEU A 25 1.55 -7.78 -2.78
C LEU A 25 0.14 -8.36 -2.72
N PRO A 26 -0.90 -7.50 -2.61
CA PRO A 26 -2.28 -7.94 -2.72
C PRO A 26 -2.53 -8.73 -4.02
N PRO A 27 -3.41 -9.74 -3.99
CA PRO A 27 -3.75 -10.48 -5.20
C PRO A 27 -4.40 -9.56 -6.25
N LEU A 28 -4.30 -9.93 -7.52
CA LEU A 28 -5.06 -9.26 -8.57
C LEU A 28 -6.56 -9.49 -8.38
N THR A 29 -7.37 -8.51 -8.75
CA THR A 29 -8.82 -8.71 -8.83
C THR A 29 -9.16 -9.74 -9.90
N GLY A 30 -10.36 -10.37 -9.83
CA GLY A 30 -10.79 -11.31 -10.83
C GLY A 30 -10.77 -10.75 -12.26
N GLU A 31 -11.16 -9.49 -12.42
CA GLU A 31 -11.13 -8.78 -13.71
C GLU A 31 -9.70 -8.58 -14.22
N GLN A 32 -8.79 -8.14 -13.35
CA GLN A 32 -7.37 -7.95 -13.69
C GLN A 32 -6.71 -9.28 -14.08
N LEU A 33 -7.02 -10.35 -13.35
CA LEU A 33 -6.50 -11.68 -13.65
C LEU A 33 -7.01 -12.21 -14.99
N ALA A 34 -8.31 -12.04 -15.26
CA ALA A 34 -8.92 -12.43 -16.54
C ALA A 34 -8.35 -11.62 -17.73
N ALA A 35 -8.13 -10.32 -17.54
CA ALA A 35 -7.51 -9.47 -18.56
C ALA A 35 -6.06 -9.90 -18.86
N LEU A 36 -5.27 -10.21 -17.82
CA LEU A 36 -3.91 -10.72 -17.96
C LEU A 36 -3.90 -12.09 -18.66
N GLU A 37 -4.81 -13.00 -18.32
CA GLU A 37 -4.95 -14.31 -18.95
C GLU A 37 -5.29 -14.19 -20.44
N ALA A 38 -6.23 -13.32 -20.80
CA ALA A 38 -6.60 -13.05 -22.19
C ALA A 38 -5.42 -12.47 -23.01
N ASP A 39 -4.64 -11.57 -22.41
CA ASP A 39 -3.44 -11.00 -23.06
C ASP A 39 -2.38 -12.07 -23.31
N LEU A 40 -2.08 -12.90 -22.31
CA LEU A 40 -1.10 -13.99 -22.44
C LEU A 40 -1.52 -15.03 -23.49
N LEU A 41 -2.80 -15.37 -23.57
CA LEU A 41 -3.31 -16.30 -24.59
C LEU A 41 -3.22 -15.73 -26.01
N LYS A 42 -3.42 -14.41 -26.16
CA LYS A 42 -3.39 -13.73 -27.45
C LYS A 42 -1.98 -13.42 -27.92
N ASN A 43 -1.14 -12.90 -27.04
CA ASN A 43 0.13 -12.30 -27.39
C ASN A 43 1.35 -13.09 -26.88
N GLY A 44 1.12 -14.13 -26.07
CA GLY A 44 2.20 -14.85 -25.38
C GLY A 44 2.78 -14.03 -24.23
N CYS A 45 3.78 -14.57 -23.53
CA CYS A 45 4.47 -13.89 -22.43
C CYS A 45 5.64 -13.06 -22.97
N TYR A 46 5.36 -11.86 -23.48
CA TYR A 46 6.36 -10.94 -24.04
C TYR A 46 7.18 -10.19 -22.97
N SER A 47 6.64 -10.05 -21.76
CA SER A 47 7.34 -9.41 -20.65
C SER A 47 8.02 -10.46 -19.78
N PRO A 48 9.35 -10.41 -19.57
CA PRO A 48 10.05 -11.45 -18.83
C PRO A 48 9.63 -11.49 -17.36
N ILE A 49 9.76 -12.67 -16.75
CA ILE A 49 9.66 -12.86 -15.32
C ILE A 49 11.00 -12.49 -14.69
N ILE A 50 10.99 -11.70 -13.64
CA ILE A 50 12.22 -11.31 -12.97
C ILE A 50 12.54 -12.28 -11.86
N VAL A 51 13.74 -12.82 -11.89
CA VAL A 51 14.25 -13.77 -10.89
C VAL A 51 15.58 -13.28 -10.31
N ASN A 52 15.95 -13.77 -9.14
CA ASN A 52 17.29 -13.58 -8.59
C ASN A 52 18.28 -14.66 -9.16
N GLU A 53 19.51 -14.66 -8.67
CA GLU A 53 20.56 -15.60 -9.08
C GLU A 53 20.21 -17.06 -8.75
N ASP A 54 19.40 -17.29 -7.71
CA ASP A 54 18.89 -18.61 -7.31
C ASP A 54 17.61 -18.99 -8.03
N THR A 55 17.22 -18.26 -9.08
CA THR A 55 15.98 -18.43 -9.85
C THR A 55 14.70 -18.21 -9.04
N VAL A 56 14.76 -17.56 -7.89
CA VAL A 56 13.59 -17.16 -7.11
C VAL A 56 12.86 -16.04 -7.82
N ILE A 57 11.55 -16.18 -8.01
CA ILE A 57 10.71 -15.15 -8.66
C ILE A 57 10.61 -13.93 -7.75
N ILE A 58 10.99 -12.77 -8.28
CA ILE A 58 10.87 -11.47 -7.62
C ILE A 58 9.67 -10.70 -8.18
N ASP A 59 9.45 -10.73 -9.49
CA ASP A 59 8.25 -10.17 -10.15
C ASP A 59 7.74 -11.10 -11.24
N GLY A 60 6.42 -11.18 -11.37
CA GLY A 60 5.75 -11.93 -12.42
C GLY A 60 5.07 -13.22 -11.98
N HIS A 61 4.82 -13.45 -10.68
CA HIS A 61 4.16 -14.65 -10.16
C HIS A 61 2.84 -14.99 -10.87
N ASN A 62 1.99 -13.99 -11.15
CA ASN A 62 0.72 -14.23 -11.85
C ASN A 62 0.95 -14.62 -13.30
N ARG A 63 1.94 -14.02 -13.99
CA ARG A 63 2.33 -14.41 -15.35
C ARG A 63 2.84 -15.84 -15.40
N GLN A 64 3.73 -16.19 -14.47
CA GLN A 64 4.27 -17.54 -14.34
C GLN A 64 3.16 -18.58 -14.16
N LYS A 65 2.24 -18.38 -13.19
CA LYS A 65 1.11 -19.27 -12.93
C LYS A 65 0.22 -19.47 -14.16
N LEU A 66 -0.11 -18.39 -14.86
CA LEU A 66 -0.95 -18.43 -16.06
C LEU A 66 -0.23 -19.07 -17.24
N CYS A 67 1.06 -18.79 -17.42
CA CYS A 67 1.86 -19.43 -18.47
C CYS A 67 1.96 -20.95 -18.26
N GLU A 68 2.20 -21.39 -17.04
CA GLU A 68 2.22 -22.83 -16.71
C GLU A 68 0.85 -23.49 -16.93
N LYS A 69 -0.24 -22.82 -16.50
CA LYS A 69 -1.61 -23.30 -16.72
C LYS A 69 -1.93 -23.56 -18.19
N HIS A 70 -1.42 -22.71 -19.09
CA HIS A 70 -1.73 -22.74 -20.52
C HIS A 70 -0.60 -23.28 -21.40
N GLY A 71 0.50 -23.75 -20.81
CA GLY A 71 1.65 -24.27 -21.57
C GLY A 71 2.38 -23.20 -22.40
N ILE A 72 2.31 -21.91 -21.99
CA ILE A 72 2.97 -20.80 -22.67
C ILE A 72 4.40 -20.70 -22.17
N THR A 73 5.37 -20.71 -23.09
CA THR A 73 6.78 -20.49 -22.74
C THR A 73 7.01 -19.03 -22.37
N TYR A 74 7.91 -18.80 -21.40
CA TYR A 74 8.25 -17.46 -20.95
C TYR A 74 9.77 -17.33 -20.73
N LYS A 75 10.25 -16.09 -20.77
CA LYS A 75 11.65 -15.75 -20.44
C LYS A 75 11.75 -15.33 -18.99
N MET A 76 12.86 -15.68 -18.37
CA MET A 76 13.27 -15.22 -17.06
C MET A 76 14.51 -14.36 -17.21
N MET A 77 14.51 -13.18 -16.58
CA MET A 77 15.64 -12.27 -16.55
C MET A 77 16.23 -12.24 -15.14
N VAL A 78 17.53 -12.48 -15.04
CA VAL A 78 18.22 -12.59 -13.76
C VAL A 78 18.72 -11.23 -13.27
N PHE A 79 18.31 -10.87 -12.05
CA PHE A 79 18.79 -9.70 -11.34
C PHE A 79 19.54 -10.11 -10.08
N SER A 80 20.65 -9.42 -9.81
CA SER A 80 21.39 -9.56 -8.56
C SER A 80 20.90 -8.54 -7.54
N PHE A 81 20.62 -9.03 -6.33
CA PHE A 81 20.21 -8.25 -5.16
C PHE A 81 21.18 -8.51 -4.03
N ALA A 82 21.45 -7.50 -3.19
CA ALA A 82 22.31 -7.65 -2.03
C ALA A 82 21.73 -8.59 -0.99
N ASP A 83 20.41 -8.53 -0.79
CA ASP A 83 19.64 -9.36 0.15
C ASP A 83 18.15 -9.46 -0.29
N MET A 84 17.38 -10.24 0.46
CA MET A 84 15.94 -10.41 0.19
C MET A 84 15.16 -9.13 0.46
N LEU A 85 15.60 -8.29 1.38
CA LEU A 85 14.96 -7.00 1.66
C LEU A 85 15.06 -6.07 0.44
N GLU A 86 16.24 -5.98 -0.20
CA GLU A 86 16.40 -5.21 -1.44
C GLU A 86 15.50 -5.74 -2.56
N ALA A 87 15.37 -7.07 -2.69
CA ALA A 87 14.50 -7.70 -3.67
C ALA A 87 13.02 -7.37 -3.42
N LYS A 88 12.56 -7.44 -2.17
CA LYS A 88 11.18 -7.08 -1.78
C LYS A 88 10.90 -5.59 -2.01
N GLN A 89 11.82 -4.70 -1.65
CA GLN A 89 11.69 -3.26 -1.90
C GLN A 89 11.61 -2.96 -3.39
N TRP A 90 12.45 -3.58 -4.20
CA TRP A 90 12.42 -3.41 -5.65
C TRP A 90 11.09 -3.90 -6.25
N ALA A 91 10.60 -5.07 -5.84
CA ALA A 91 9.31 -5.58 -6.28
C ALA A 91 8.17 -4.61 -5.93
N LEU A 92 8.19 -4.03 -4.73
CA LEU A 92 7.22 -3.03 -4.28
C LEU A 92 7.30 -1.75 -5.12
N ASP A 93 8.48 -1.20 -5.34
CA ASP A 93 8.68 0.05 -6.08
C ASP A 93 8.23 -0.07 -7.54
N THR A 94 8.50 -1.21 -8.19
CA THR A 94 8.02 -1.47 -9.56
C THR A 94 6.49 -1.57 -9.64
N GLN A 95 5.81 -1.96 -8.57
CA GLN A 95 4.36 -2.12 -8.53
C GLN A 95 3.62 -0.88 -8.02
N LYS A 96 4.25 -0.01 -7.21
CA LYS A 96 3.63 1.25 -6.75
C LYS A 96 3.09 2.11 -7.90
N GLY A 97 3.83 2.20 -8.99
CA GLY A 97 3.41 2.94 -10.18
C GLY A 97 2.32 2.25 -11.02
N ARG A 98 2.09 0.95 -10.82
CA ARG A 98 1.15 0.13 -11.60
C ARG A 98 -0.15 -0.15 -10.86
N ARG A 99 -0.15 -0.05 -9.53
CA ARG A 99 -1.29 -0.32 -8.65
C ARG A 99 -1.54 0.90 -7.78
N ASN A 100 -2.80 1.35 -7.72
CA ASN A 100 -3.23 2.39 -6.79
C ASN A 100 -3.38 1.81 -5.37
N LEU A 101 -2.26 1.44 -4.75
CA LEU A 101 -2.24 0.97 -3.37
C LEU A 101 -2.55 2.13 -2.43
N ASP A 102 -3.50 1.93 -1.54
CA ASP A 102 -3.79 2.90 -0.49
C ASP A 102 -2.78 2.82 0.67
N LYS A 103 -2.88 3.77 1.62
CA LYS A 103 -1.94 3.83 2.75
C LYS A 103 -2.07 2.65 3.71
N TRP A 104 -3.26 2.04 3.79
CA TRP A 104 -3.49 0.87 4.62
C TRP A 104 -2.84 -0.37 4.00
N GLU A 105 -3.04 -0.58 2.71
CA GLU A 105 -2.38 -1.65 1.95
C GLU A 105 -0.86 -1.53 1.99
N LEU A 106 -0.32 -0.31 1.77
CA LEU A 106 1.11 -0.04 1.90
C LEU A 106 1.62 -0.35 3.32
N GLY A 107 0.86 0.00 4.35
CA GLY A 107 1.17 -0.33 5.73
C GLY A 107 1.24 -1.84 5.98
N LYS A 108 0.27 -2.61 5.49
CA LYS A 108 0.27 -4.08 5.56
C LYS A 108 1.48 -4.69 4.85
N ILE A 109 1.87 -4.15 3.69
CA ILE A 109 3.07 -4.59 2.98
C ILE A 109 4.32 -4.28 3.81
N ALA A 110 4.40 -3.10 4.43
CA ALA A 110 5.51 -2.74 5.30
C ALA A 110 5.67 -3.73 6.46
N LEU A 111 4.56 -4.18 7.07
CA LEU A 111 4.60 -5.17 8.13
C LEU A 111 5.20 -6.52 7.68
N LYS A 112 5.01 -6.89 6.42
CA LYS A 112 5.65 -8.09 5.84
C LYS A 112 7.17 -7.94 5.65
N LEU A 113 7.69 -6.71 5.64
CA LEU A 113 9.13 -6.42 5.61
C LEU A 113 9.75 -6.33 7.01
N LYS A 114 8.91 -6.32 8.06
CA LYS A 114 9.36 -6.14 9.46
C LYS A 114 10.44 -7.15 9.88
N PRO A 115 10.32 -8.48 9.59
CA PRO A 115 11.33 -9.45 10.02
C PRO A 115 12.72 -9.16 9.45
N GLU A 116 12.82 -8.80 8.17
CA GLU A 116 14.11 -8.52 7.52
C GLU A 116 14.72 -7.21 8.04
N ILE A 117 13.89 -6.19 8.26
CA ILE A 117 14.33 -4.92 8.83
C ILE A 117 14.84 -5.11 10.25
N GLU A 118 14.15 -5.90 11.08
CA GLU A 118 14.58 -6.21 12.44
C GLU A 118 15.88 -7.04 12.45
N THR A 119 16.03 -7.98 11.53
CA THR A 119 17.26 -8.77 11.39
C THR A 119 18.45 -7.87 11.05
N ARG A 120 18.28 -7.00 10.05
CA ARG A 120 19.29 -6.02 9.66
C ARG A 120 19.62 -5.04 10.80
N ALA A 121 18.61 -4.62 11.56
CA ALA A 121 18.81 -3.79 12.75
C ALA A 121 19.67 -4.47 13.80
N LYS A 122 19.40 -5.76 14.08
CA LYS A 122 20.18 -6.57 15.04
C LYS A 122 21.61 -6.78 14.58
N GLU A 123 21.84 -7.04 13.30
CA GLU A 123 23.17 -7.16 12.71
C GLU A 123 23.97 -5.87 12.85
N ASN A 124 23.36 -4.73 12.54
CA ASN A 124 23.98 -3.41 12.68
C ASN A 124 24.32 -3.09 14.14
N MET A 125 23.45 -3.43 15.09
CA MET A 125 23.72 -3.29 16.52
C MET A 125 24.86 -4.19 16.98
N SER A 126 24.94 -5.43 16.50
CA SER A 126 26.03 -6.37 16.80
C SER A 126 27.38 -5.85 16.29
N LEU A 127 27.41 -5.34 15.06
CA LEU A 127 28.62 -4.74 14.48
C LEU A 127 29.03 -3.46 15.21
N GLY A 128 28.09 -2.62 15.62
CA GLY A 128 28.34 -1.42 16.42
C GLY A 128 28.89 -1.75 17.82
N GLY A 129 28.37 -2.79 18.47
CA GLY A 129 28.88 -3.27 19.75
C GLY A 129 30.30 -3.87 19.68
N GLN A 130 30.67 -4.47 18.55
CA GLN A 130 32.03 -4.95 18.31
C GLN A 130 33.03 -3.83 17.98
N ALA A 131 32.56 -2.72 17.41
CA ALA A 131 33.38 -1.55 17.11
C ALA A 131 33.72 -0.72 18.38
N TYR A 132 32.91 -0.84 19.43
CA TYR A 132 33.19 -0.17 20.70
C TYR A 132 34.17 -0.99 21.55
N ARG A 133 35.45 -0.60 21.52
CA ARG A 133 36.48 -1.08 22.48
C ARG A 133 36.65 -0.02 23.57
N PRO A 134 36.67 -0.42 24.86
CA PRO A 134 36.93 0.52 25.98
C PRO A 134 38.29 1.23 25.91
N SER A 135 39.20 0.78 25.02
CA SER A 135 40.52 1.38 24.80
C SER A 135 40.50 2.64 23.91
N ASP A 136 39.35 2.98 23.31
CA ASP A 136 39.23 4.13 22.39
C ASP A 136 38.66 5.37 23.09
N VAL A 137 38.70 5.39 24.44
CA VAL A 137 38.32 6.55 25.26
C VAL A 137 39.58 7.40 25.44
N ASP A 138 39.62 8.60 24.85
CA ASP A 138 40.66 9.58 25.14
C ASP A 138 40.60 9.99 26.60
N GLU A 139 41.74 10.42 27.17
CA GLU A 139 41.88 10.79 28.62
C GLU A 139 40.90 11.88 29.07
N GLU A 140 40.16 12.52 28.19
CA GLU A 140 39.14 13.53 28.47
C GLU A 140 37.69 12.99 28.58
N GLY A 141 37.46 11.67 28.44
CA GLY A 141 36.17 11.03 28.74
C GLY A 141 35.02 11.33 27.78
N PHE A 142 35.25 12.01 26.66
CA PHE A 142 34.24 12.25 25.65
C PHE A 142 34.28 11.15 24.59
N ALA A 143 33.31 10.24 24.67
CA ALA A 143 33.06 9.29 23.56
C ALA A 143 32.73 10.10 22.31
N ASN A 144 33.49 9.90 21.24
CA ASN A 144 33.23 10.51 19.94
C ASN A 144 31.91 9.95 19.38
N SER A 145 30.79 10.61 19.69
CA SER A 145 29.43 10.18 19.36
C SER A 145 29.12 10.26 17.85
N GLN A 146 30.07 10.62 17.00
CA GLN A 146 29.87 10.73 15.55
C GLN A 146 29.92 9.39 14.80
N ASN A 147 30.35 8.28 15.43
CA ASN A 147 30.49 6.96 14.81
C ASN A 147 29.64 5.85 15.46
N LEU A 148 28.73 6.17 16.36
CA LEU A 148 27.74 5.17 16.82
C LEU A 148 26.70 4.97 15.72
N PRO A 149 26.49 3.72 15.24
CA PRO A 149 25.38 3.46 14.33
C PRO A 149 24.11 3.93 15.01
N SER A 150 23.38 4.83 14.36
CA SER A 150 22.12 5.37 14.84
C SER A 150 21.19 4.20 15.17
N ALA A 151 20.64 4.19 16.39
CA ALA A 151 19.66 3.16 16.78
C ALA A 151 18.58 3.09 15.70
N VAL A 152 18.43 1.92 15.11
CA VAL A 152 17.49 1.70 14.02
C VAL A 152 16.07 1.91 14.54
N ASN A 153 15.39 2.94 14.05
CA ASN A 153 13.99 3.15 14.33
C ASN A 153 13.17 2.32 13.33
N THR A 154 12.84 1.09 13.70
CA THR A 154 12.12 0.12 12.86
C THR A 154 10.85 0.72 12.26
N THR A 155 10.08 1.51 13.03
CA THR A 155 8.86 2.18 12.53
C THR A 155 9.17 3.18 11.42
N LYS A 156 10.28 3.91 11.54
CA LYS A 156 10.71 4.86 10.50
C LYS A 156 11.17 4.13 9.25
N GLU A 157 11.98 3.08 9.39
CA GLU A 157 12.43 2.29 8.23
C GLU A 157 11.28 1.62 7.50
N LEU A 158 10.30 1.06 8.23
CA LEU A 158 9.07 0.53 7.66
C LEU A 158 8.29 1.61 6.88
N ALA A 159 8.16 2.79 7.46
CA ALA A 159 7.46 3.91 6.83
C ALA A 159 8.16 4.37 5.54
N ASP A 160 9.48 4.51 5.59
CA ASP A 160 10.32 4.95 4.48
C ASP A 160 10.31 3.91 3.33
N ALA A 161 10.34 2.61 3.65
CA ALA A 161 10.32 1.53 2.67
C ALA A 161 9.06 1.56 1.77
N VAL A 162 7.91 1.95 2.32
CA VAL A 162 6.65 2.01 1.56
C VAL A 162 6.22 3.44 1.20
N GLY A 163 6.93 4.47 1.69
CA GLY A 163 6.66 5.87 1.38
C GLY A 163 5.44 6.46 2.09
N ILE A 164 5.15 6.02 3.32
CA ILE A 164 4.12 6.59 4.18
C ILE A 164 4.76 7.33 5.36
N GLY A 165 4.01 8.24 6.01
CA GLY A 165 4.53 8.94 7.18
C GLY A 165 4.71 8.01 8.39
N GLN A 166 5.77 8.22 9.19
CA GLN A 166 6.08 7.42 10.38
C GLN A 166 4.89 7.35 11.36
N GLN A 167 4.15 8.43 11.54
CA GLN A 167 2.97 8.46 12.39
C GLN A 167 1.84 7.58 11.86
N THR A 168 1.67 7.52 10.53
CA THR A 168 0.71 6.62 9.87
C THR A 168 1.14 5.17 10.08
N MET A 169 2.43 4.86 9.90
CA MET A 169 2.97 3.52 10.13
C MET A 169 2.78 3.07 11.58
N SER A 170 3.02 3.96 12.56
CA SER A 170 2.78 3.65 13.97
C SER A 170 1.31 3.28 14.25
N ARG A 171 0.35 3.97 13.61
CA ARG A 171 -1.08 3.63 13.72
C ARG A 171 -1.40 2.29 13.06
N VAL A 172 -0.81 2.01 11.89
CA VAL A 172 -0.98 0.72 11.21
C VAL A 172 -0.51 -0.42 12.10
N ILE A 173 0.67 -0.29 12.72
CA ILE A 173 1.21 -1.30 13.66
C ILE A 173 0.22 -1.52 14.82
N GLN A 174 -0.27 -0.45 15.44
CA GLN A 174 -1.22 -0.54 16.55
C GLN A 174 -2.54 -1.21 16.15
N ILE A 175 -3.04 -0.92 14.96
CA ILE A 175 -4.24 -1.57 14.41
C ILE A 175 -3.95 -3.05 14.15
N ASP A 176 -2.83 -3.37 13.53
CA ASP A 176 -2.48 -4.75 13.20
C ASP A 176 -2.35 -5.63 14.46
N GLU A 177 -1.72 -5.10 15.51
CA GLU A 177 -1.49 -5.82 16.76
C GLU A 177 -2.73 -5.94 17.64
N HIS A 178 -3.64 -4.95 17.60
CA HIS A 178 -4.67 -4.82 18.65
C HIS A 178 -6.10 -4.66 18.14
N ALA A 179 -6.31 -4.40 16.85
CA ALA A 179 -7.67 -4.18 16.36
C ALA A 179 -8.47 -5.48 16.23
N PRO A 180 -9.74 -5.46 16.64
CA PRO A 180 -10.69 -6.52 16.33
C PRO A 180 -10.85 -6.74 14.82
N ALA A 181 -11.32 -7.92 14.43
CA ALA A 181 -11.48 -8.31 13.03
C ALA A 181 -12.37 -7.34 12.26
N ALA A 182 -13.48 -6.89 12.84
CA ALA A 182 -14.41 -5.94 12.23
C ALA A 182 -13.73 -4.63 11.78
N VAL A 183 -12.77 -4.12 12.55
CA VAL A 183 -12.03 -2.89 12.19
C VAL A 183 -11.09 -3.14 11.01
N LYS A 184 -10.37 -4.27 11.01
CA LYS A 184 -9.44 -4.63 9.92
C LYS A 184 -10.20 -4.84 8.62
N GLU A 185 -11.32 -5.54 8.66
CA GLU A 185 -12.20 -5.76 7.50
C GLU A 185 -12.75 -4.43 6.92
N ALA A 186 -13.20 -3.53 7.78
CA ALA A 186 -13.69 -2.22 7.35
C ALA A 186 -12.60 -1.33 6.73
N LEU A 187 -11.34 -1.48 7.17
CA LEU A 187 -10.19 -0.83 6.55
C LEU A 187 -9.86 -1.46 5.19
N ASP A 188 -9.91 -2.78 5.08
CA ASP A 188 -9.67 -3.52 3.84
C ASP A 188 -10.72 -3.17 2.77
N ASN A 189 -11.95 -2.89 3.18
CA ASN A 189 -13.05 -2.45 2.31
C ASN A 189 -13.07 -0.93 2.04
N ASN A 190 -12.09 -0.15 2.52
CA ASN A 190 -12.04 1.31 2.40
C ASN A 190 -13.26 2.03 3.03
N GLU A 191 -13.90 1.41 4.01
CA GLU A 191 -15.03 1.97 4.74
C GLU A 191 -14.57 2.94 5.83
N LEU A 192 -13.39 2.66 6.43
CA LEU A 192 -12.74 3.49 7.44
C LEU A 192 -11.41 4.07 6.93
N SER A 193 -11.04 5.23 7.44
CA SER A 193 -9.67 5.73 7.36
C SER A 193 -8.79 5.12 8.47
N ILE A 194 -7.46 5.07 8.26
CA ILE A 194 -6.49 4.58 9.27
C ILE A 194 -6.68 5.31 10.61
N ASN A 195 -6.99 6.61 10.58
CA ASN A 195 -7.20 7.38 11.80
C ASN A 195 -8.47 6.95 12.56
N GLN A 196 -9.55 6.67 11.83
CA GLN A 196 -10.78 6.16 12.43
C GLN A 196 -10.58 4.76 13.00
N GLY A 197 -9.94 3.86 12.22
CA GLY A 197 -9.60 2.52 12.68
C GLY A 197 -8.73 2.55 13.95
N TYR A 198 -7.70 3.38 13.99
CA TYR A 198 -6.86 3.57 15.18
C TYR A 198 -7.65 4.05 16.42
N ASN A 199 -8.53 5.03 16.23
CA ASN A 199 -9.33 5.56 17.34
C ASN A 199 -10.32 4.51 17.88
N ILE A 200 -10.98 3.76 17.00
CA ILE A 200 -11.86 2.64 17.42
C ILE A 200 -11.04 1.60 18.17
N THR A 201 -9.89 1.17 17.63
CA THR A 201 -9.00 0.20 18.27
C THR A 201 -8.64 0.63 19.68
N LYS A 202 -8.23 1.89 19.85
CA LYS A 202 -7.87 2.43 21.16
C LYS A 202 -9.06 2.44 22.15
N GLN A 203 -10.23 2.80 21.68
CA GLN A 203 -11.44 2.82 22.52
C GLN A 203 -11.86 1.43 22.99
N VAL A 204 -11.84 0.45 22.07
CA VAL A 204 -12.25 -0.93 22.42
C VAL A 204 -11.22 -1.68 23.24
N GLN A 205 -9.93 -1.28 23.21
CA GLN A 205 -8.91 -1.85 24.09
C GLN A 205 -9.17 -1.63 25.57
N GLU A 206 -9.92 -0.59 25.93
CA GLU A 206 -10.29 -0.29 27.32
C GLU A 206 -11.41 -1.21 27.84
N LEU A 207 -12.08 -1.96 26.95
CA LEU A 207 -13.17 -2.89 27.27
C LEU A 207 -12.65 -4.29 27.57
N PRO A 208 -13.44 -5.12 28.29
CA PRO A 208 -13.16 -6.55 28.43
C PRO A 208 -13.02 -7.22 27.06
N GLU A 209 -12.15 -8.23 26.97
CA GLU A 209 -11.86 -8.88 25.68
C GLU A 209 -13.09 -9.45 24.99
N GLU A 210 -14.03 -10.00 25.76
CA GLU A 210 -15.29 -10.58 25.28
C GLU A 210 -16.22 -9.56 24.58
N GLU A 211 -16.13 -8.27 24.96
CA GLU A 211 -16.97 -7.20 24.44
C GLU A 211 -16.35 -6.44 23.26
N ARG A 212 -15.04 -6.62 23.02
CA ARG A 212 -14.28 -5.81 22.04
C ARG A 212 -14.77 -5.95 20.62
N GLU A 213 -15.09 -7.17 20.18
CA GLU A 213 -15.50 -7.42 18.80
C GLU A 213 -16.88 -6.80 18.51
N GLU A 214 -17.85 -6.96 19.42
CA GLU A 214 -19.18 -6.39 19.28
C GLU A 214 -19.16 -4.86 19.33
N ALA A 215 -18.43 -4.28 20.29
CA ALA A 215 -18.25 -2.84 20.40
C ALA A 215 -17.57 -2.25 19.15
N ALA A 216 -16.57 -2.94 18.60
CA ALA A 216 -15.90 -2.54 17.37
C ALA A 216 -16.84 -2.55 16.16
N ALA A 217 -17.65 -3.60 16.00
CA ALA A 217 -18.64 -3.70 14.92
C ALA A 217 -19.65 -2.56 15.00
N MET A 218 -20.19 -2.25 16.19
CA MET A 218 -21.07 -1.10 16.40
C MET A 218 -20.40 0.23 16.08
N ALA A 219 -19.15 0.43 16.47
CA ALA A 219 -18.41 1.64 16.17
C ALA A 219 -18.15 1.81 14.68
N VAL A 220 -17.86 0.74 13.95
CA VAL A 220 -17.71 0.73 12.49
C VAL A 220 -19.01 1.16 11.82
N GLU A 221 -20.14 0.54 12.18
CA GLU A 221 -21.46 0.90 11.63
C GLU A 221 -21.84 2.37 11.90
N LEU A 222 -21.51 2.87 13.10
CA LEU A 222 -21.70 4.28 13.43
C LEU A 222 -20.87 5.21 12.53
N GLN A 223 -19.65 4.85 12.21
CA GLN A 223 -18.82 5.64 11.30
C GLN A 223 -19.33 5.61 9.86
N LYS A 224 -19.83 4.46 9.39
CA LYS A 224 -20.50 4.34 8.08
C LYS A 224 -21.71 5.25 8.00
N ALA A 225 -22.60 5.17 8.98
CA ALA A 225 -23.79 6.01 9.03
C ALA A 225 -23.46 7.52 9.05
N LYS A 226 -22.44 7.92 9.81
CA LYS A 226 -21.95 9.33 9.80
C LYS A 226 -21.43 9.75 8.44
N LYS A 227 -20.73 8.87 7.73
CA LYS A 227 -20.21 9.15 6.37
C LYS A 227 -21.36 9.33 5.38
N GLU A 228 -22.38 8.48 5.44
CA GLU A 228 -23.59 8.57 4.60
C GLU A 228 -24.37 9.86 4.84
N ILE A 229 -24.63 10.20 6.12
CA ILE A 229 -25.31 11.46 6.49
C ILE A 229 -24.55 12.65 5.92
N ARG A 230 -23.22 12.69 6.10
CA ARG A 230 -22.41 13.77 5.56
C ARG A 230 -22.46 13.88 4.04
N GLN A 231 -22.50 12.76 3.32
CA GLN A 231 -22.64 12.75 1.86
C GLN A 231 -23.99 13.30 1.42
N ILE A 232 -25.06 12.95 2.13
CA ILE A 232 -26.44 13.47 1.88
C ILE A 232 -26.45 14.99 2.09
N ASP A 233 -25.88 15.48 3.19
CA ASP A 233 -25.82 16.90 3.50
C ASP A 233 -24.99 17.67 2.45
N GLU A 234 -23.84 17.14 2.02
CA GLU A 234 -23.00 17.74 0.97
C GLU A 234 -23.71 17.78 -0.39
N GLU A 235 -24.50 16.75 -0.72
CA GLU A 235 -25.31 16.73 -1.93
C GLU A 235 -26.48 17.73 -1.87
N ALA A 236 -27.15 17.83 -0.72
CA ALA A 236 -28.23 18.79 -0.50
C ALA A 236 -27.72 20.23 -0.60
N ASP A 237 -26.54 20.52 -0.02
CA ASP A 237 -25.86 21.81 -0.09
C ASP A 237 -25.45 22.17 -1.53
N ARG A 238 -24.96 21.18 -2.28
CA ARG A 238 -24.62 21.33 -3.71
C ARG A 238 -25.86 21.62 -4.54
N ARG A 239 -26.98 20.90 -4.32
CA ARG A 239 -28.27 21.15 -5.01
C ARG A 239 -28.81 22.53 -4.66
N GLY A 240 -28.72 22.95 -3.40
CA GLY A 240 -29.12 24.29 -2.96
C GLY A 240 -28.32 25.41 -3.63
N LYS A 241 -26.99 25.25 -3.77
CA LYS A 241 -26.12 26.19 -4.50
C LYS A 241 -26.48 26.29 -5.98
N ILE A 242 -26.74 25.15 -6.64
CA ILE A 242 -27.16 25.11 -8.05
C ILE A 242 -28.53 25.78 -8.21
N SER A 243 -29.49 25.48 -7.34
CA SER A 243 -30.80 26.13 -7.36
C SER A 243 -30.70 27.64 -7.17
N GLY A 244 -29.88 28.10 -6.22
CA GLY A 244 -29.63 29.53 -6.00
C GLY A 244 -29.00 30.26 -7.21
N LEU A 245 -28.07 29.58 -7.90
CA LEU A 245 -27.48 30.10 -9.13
C LEU A 245 -28.52 30.19 -10.26
N PHE A 246 -29.36 29.17 -10.40
CA PHE A 246 -30.45 29.16 -11.38
C PHE A 246 -31.47 30.27 -11.10
N CYS A 247 -31.92 30.46 -9.86
CA CYS A 247 -32.81 31.55 -9.47
C CYS A 247 -32.23 32.91 -9.80
N LYS A 248 -30.94 33.16 -9.48
CA LYS A 248 -30.26 34.44 -9.84
C LYS A 248 -30.15 34.65 -11.32
N ALA A 249 -29.87 33.58 -12.09
CA ALA A 249 -29.84 33.70 -13.57
C ALA A 249 -31.23 33.99 -14.13
N PHE A 250 -32.27 33.37 -13.61
CA PHE A 250 -33.65 33.59 -13.98
C PHE A 250 -34.16 35.02 -13.64
N GLU A 251 -33.82 35.51 -12.42
CA GLU A 251 -34.11 36.89 -12.02
C GLU A 251 -33.44 37.92 -12.97
N ARG A 252 -32.19 37.70 -13.35
CA ARG A 252 -31.48 38.54 -14.32
C ARG A 252 -32.14 38.51 -15.69
N ALA A 253 -32.60 37.33 -16.11
CA ALA A 253 -33.31 37.20 -17.38
C ALA A 253 -34.67 37.91 -17.39
N LEU A 254 -35.43 37.83 -16.29
CA LEU A 254 -36.69 38.56 -16.13
C LEU A 254 -36.52 40.08 -16.07
N ALA A 255 -35.37 40.57 -15.59
CA ALA A 255 -35.07 42.02 -15.56
C ALA A 255 -34.73 42.59 -16.92
N LEU A 256 -34.46 41.74 -17.92
CA LEU A 256 -34.31 42.17 -19.31
C LEU A 256 -35.68 42.49 -19.92
N THR A 257 -35.88 43.69 -20.43
CA THR A 257 -37.12 44.09 -21.13
C THR A 257 -37.35 43.12 -22.29
N PRO A 258 -38.51 42.47 -22.39
CA PRO A 258 -38.77 41.50 -23.45
C PRO A 258 -38.84 42.24 -24.82
N THR A 259 -37.76 42.18 -25.57
CA THR A 259 -37.75 42.54 -26.98
C THR A 259 -38.03 41.29 -27.82
N GLU A 260 -38.61 41.42 -29.01
CA GLU A 260 -38.88 40.28 -29.89
C GLU A 260 -37.63 39.44 -30.16
N GLU A 261 -36.45 40.06 -30.16
CA GLU A 261 -35.16 39.38 -30.33
C GLU A 261 -34.75 38.56 -29.11
N ASN A 262 -35.03 39.02 -27.89
CA ASN A 262 -34.74 38.28 -26.65
C ASN A 262 -35.70 37.11 -26.46
N VAL A 263 -36.95 37.18 -26.92
CA VAL A 263 -37.92 36.08 -26.84
C VAL A 263 -37.52 34.91 -27.76
N ARG A 264 -36.93 35.17 -28.92
CA ARG A 264 -36.44 34.13 -29.84
C ARG A 264 -35.32 33.30 -29.25
N ILE A 265 -34.36 33.93 -28.54
CA ILE A 265 -33.25 33.22 -27.86
C ILE A 265 -33.72 32.27 -26.72
N TRP A 266 -34.94 32.50 -26.21
CA TRP A 266 -35.49 31.68 -25.09
C TRP A 266 -36.37 30.51 -25.56
N VAL A 267 -36.69 30.44 -26.86
CA VAL A 267 -37.58 29.42 -27.44
C VAL A 267 -36.80 28.40 -28.30
N GLU A 268 -35.57 28.72 -28.69
CA GLU A 268 -34.61 27.79 -29.31
C GLU A 268 -33.67 27.14 -28.26
#